data_7e2d85eb5937bea3f10ef8c93e8986ca
#
_entry.id   7e2d85eb5937bea3f10ef8c93e8986ca
#
_cell.length_a   1.000
_cell.length_b   1.000
_cell.length_c   1.000
_cell.angle_alpha   90.00
_cell.angle_beta   90.00
_cell.angle_gamma   90.00
#
_symmetry.space_group_name_H-M   'P 1'
#
loop_
_entity.id
_entity.type
_entity.pdbx_description
1 polymer ?
#
loop_
_entity_poly.entity_id
_entity_poly.type
_entity_poly.pdbx_seq_one_letter_code
_entity_poly.pdbx_strand_id
1 'polypeptide(L)'
;MTMMVNTSLVRLIVAMLLPVSIRIVLESLLRNCDGLKVTEKDVDNLASWNANNPGSYEIPFTVARIVLQDLTGVPLLVDLAAMRSAVAGLGKDASVIEPLVPVDLVVDHSVQVDWAGCTDALEKNLDIEFQRNAERYEFLKWGQQAFQTFSVVPPSVGIVHQVNLEYLAQGVMEKDGVYFPDTLVGTDSHTTMINGIGVVGWGVGGIEAEAGMLGQPVTFLVPEVVGVHMTGELREGVTATDLALHVTQMLRSHGVVGKFVEFFGDGAAA
;
A
#
# COMPACT_ATOMS: atom_id res chain seq x y z
N MET A 1 -8.20 -5.72 48.51
CA MET A 1 -8.84 -4.94 47.43
C MET A 1 -7.83 -4.88 46.29
N THR A 2 -7.82 -5.93 45.45
CA THR A 2 -6.87 -6.07 44.34
C THR A 2 -7.45 -5.21 43.21
N MET A 3 -6.81 -4.08 42.88
CA MET A 3 -7.14 -3.32 41.69
C MET A 3 -6.94 -4.23 40.48
N MET A 4 -8.02 -4.70 39.87
CA MET A 4 -7.97 -5.19 38.49
C MET A 4 -7.67 -3.97 37.62
N VAL A 5 -6.41 -3.74 37.33
CA VAL A 5 -6.00 -2.80 36.29
C VAL A 5 -6.56 -3.37 35.00
N ASN A 6 -7.47 -2.63 34.37
CA ASN A 6 -8.12 -3.06 33.13
C ASN A 6 -6.99 -3.24 32.07
N THR A 7 -6.68 -4.49 31.76
CA THR A 7 -5.59 -4.90 30.87
C THR A 7 -5.70 -4.20 29.51
N SER A 8 -6.92 -3.90 29.07
CA SER A 8 -7.19 -3.14 27.84
C SER A 8 -6.69 -1.70 27.89
N LEU A 9 -6.81 -1.03 29.05
CA LEU A 9 -6.37 0.36 29.22
C LEU A 9 -4.83 0.46 29.23
N VAL A 10 -4.16 -0.50 29.87
CA VAL A 10 -2.69 -0.56 29.89
C VAL A 10 -2.15 -0.85 28.49
N ARG A 11 -2.76 -1.76 27.75
CA ARG A 11 -2.39 -2.03 26.35
C ARG A 11 -2.57 -0.80 25.47
N LEU A 12 -3.63 -0.03 25.64
CA LEU A 12 -3.87 1.21 24.92
C LEU A 12 -2.81 2.29 25.23
N ILE A 13 -2.43 2.45 26.50
CA ILE A 13 -1.40 3.42 26.91
C ILE A 13 -0.03 3.02 26.36
N VAL A 14 0.33 1.75 26.40
CA VAL A 14 1.59 1.24 25.83
C VAL A 14 1.62 1.46 24.32
N ALA A 15 0.51 1.19 23.63
CA ALA A 15 0.41 1.44 22.19
C ALA A 15 0.63 2.91 21.82
N MET A 16 0.24 3.86 22.67
CA MET A 16 0.46 5.30 22.43
C MET A 16 1.94 5.74 22.56
N LEU A 17 2.78 4.93 23.17
CA LEU A 17 4.22 5.20 23.32
C LEU A 17 5.07 4.62 22.17
N LEU A 18 4.47 3.78 21.34
CA LEU A 18 5.15 3.21 20.19
C LEU A 18 5.33 4.25 19.06
N PRO A 19 6.35 4.09 18.20
CA PRO A 19 6.46 4.86 16.96
C PRO A 19 5.19 4.80 16.12
N VAL A 20 4.91 5.83 15.33
CA VAL A 20 3.67 5.93 14.55
C VAL A 20 3.54 4.77 13.57
N SER A 21 4.61 4.42 12.87
CA SER A 21 4.65 3.29 11.94
C SER A 21 4.32 1.96 12.62
N ILE A 22 4.86 1.72 13.82
CA ILE A 22 4.56 0.50 14.60
C ILE A 22 3.10 0.48 15.06
N ARG A 23 2.52 1.65 15.42
CA ARG A 23 1.10 1.74 15.79
C ARG A 23 0.17 1.40 14.63
N ILE A 24 0.51 1.84 13.42
CA ILE A 24 -0.25 1.51 12.20
C ILE A 24 -0.24 0.01 11.95
N VAL A 25 0.93 -0.63 12.07
CA VAL A 25 1.04 -2.09 11.92
C VAL A 25 0.27 -2.81 13.02
N LEU A 26 0.38 -2.36 14.27
CA LEU A 26 -0.33 -2.95 15.40
C LEU A 26 -1.85 -2.83 15.26
N GLU A 27 -2.35 -1.72 14.73
CA GLU A 27 -3.77 -1.56 14.40
C GLU A 27 -4.23 -2.65 13.45
N SER A 28 -3.50 -2.87 12.36
CA SER A 28 -3.84 -3.91 11.39
C SER A 28 -3.86 -5.31 12.02
N LEU A 29 -2.89 -5.64 12.88
CA LEU A 29 -2.88 -6.92 13.58
C LEU A 29 -4.08 -7.07 14.51
N LEU A 30 -4.43 -6.02 15.26
CA LEU A 30 -5.57 -6.02 16.17
C LEU A 30 -6.89 -6.23 15.43
N ARG A 31 -7.10 -5.51 14.34
CA ARG A 31 -8.32 -5.55 13.54
C ARG A 31 -8.50 -6.89 12.82
N ASN A 32 -7.40 -7.53 12.41
CA ASN A 32 -7.42 -8.81 11.67
C ASN A 32 -7.07 -10.03 12.53
N CYS A 33 -7.05 -9.90 13.87
CA CYS A 33 -6.75 -10.99 14.79
C CYS A 33 -7.90 -12.01 14.80
N ASP A 34 -7.73 -13.09 14.05
CA ASP A 34 -8.70 -14.17 13.86
C ASP A 34 -8.28 -15.49 14.57
N GLY A 35 -7.10 -15.50 15.17
CA GLY A 35 -6.51 -16.67 15.81
C GLY A 35 -5.95 -17.71 14.85
N LEU A 36 -5.98 -17.45 13.53
CA LEU A 36 -5.49 -18.34 12.47
C LEU A 36 -4.38 -17.68 11.65
N LYS A 37 -4.70 -16.60 10.93
CA LYS A 37 -3.76 -15.84 10.10
C LYS A 37 -2.99 -14.82 10.94
N VAL A 38 -3.68 -14.18 11.85
CA VAL A 38 -3.12 -13.25 12.84
C VAL A 38 -3.53 -13.74 14.23
N THR A 39 -2.56 -14.04 15.06
CA THR A 39 -2.78 -14.61 16.40
C THR A 39 -2.64 -13.54 17.48
N GLU A 40 -3.20 -13.80 18.68
CA GLU A 40 -2.98 -12.93 19.85
C GLU A 40 -1.49 -12.80 20.20
N LYS A 41 -0.69 -13.83 19.92
CA LYS A 41 0.75 -13.80 20.13
C LYS A 41 1.44 -12.77 19.21
N ASP A 42 1.00 -12.64 17.97
CA ASP A 42 1.54 -11.65 17.03
C ASP A 42 1.25 -10.23 17.52
N VAL A 43 0.03 -10.00 18.02
CA VAL A 43 -0.38 -8.74 18.63
C VAL A 43 0.46 -8.44 19.88
N ASP A 44 0.61 -9.39 20.79
CA ASP A 44 1.38 -9.20 22.05
C ASP A 44 2.87 -8.96 21.76
N ASN A 45 3.43 -9.66 20.78
CA ASN A 45 4.81 -9.48 20.36
C ASN A 45 5.04 -8.05 19.87
N LEU A 46 4.18 -7.55 18.97
CA LEU A 46 4.34 -6.20 18.42
C LEU A 46 4.00 -5.11 19.44
N ALA A 47 3.01 -5.33 20.31
CA ALA A 47 2.70 -4.42 21.41
C ALA A 47 3.86 -4.25 22.40
N SER A 48 4.74 -5.25 22.47
CA SER A 48 5.94 -5.24 23.31
C SER A 48 7.20 -4.74 22.58
N TRP A 49 7.03 -4.15 21.38
CA TRP A 49 8.16 -3.68 20.57
C TRP A 49 9.05 -2.70 21.37
N ASN A 50 10.37 -2.82 21.20
CA ASN A 50 11.35 -2.00 21.89
C ASN A 50 12.44 -1.56 20.92
N ALA A 51 12.72 -0.27 20.89
CA ALA A 51 13.69 0.33 19.97
C ALA A 51 15.12 -0.24 20.08
N ASN A 52 15.55 -0.66 21.29
CA ASN A 52 16.87 -1.21 21.52
C ASN A 52 16.97 -2.71 21.17
N ASN A 53 15.83 -3.39 21.08
CA ASN A 53 15.75 -4.81 20.73
C ASN A 53 14.37 -5.09 20.14
N PRO A 54 14.12 -4.77 18.88
CA PRO A 54 12.81 -4.95 18.22
C PRO A 54 12.42 -6.42 18.10
N GLY A 55 13.37 -7.33 18.19
CA GLY A 55 13.15 -8.76 18.01
C GLY A 55 13.49 -9.25 16.59
N SER A 56 13.22 -10.53 16.33
CA SER A 56 13.48 -11.19 15.04
C SER A 56 12.34 -12.13 14.65
N TYR A 57 11.11 -11.70 14.84
CA TYR A 57 9.90 -12.46 14.46
C TYR A 57 9.24 -11.84 13.22
N GLU A 58 8.42 -12.64 12.55
CA GLU A 58 7.63 -12.22 11.40
C GLU A 58 6.31 -11.62 11.86
N ILE A 59 5.84 -10.62 11.11
CA ILE A 59 4.56 -9.94 11.33
C ILE A 59 3.63 -10.27 10.16
N PRO A 60 2.45 -10.87 10.40
CA PRO A 60 1.43 -11.09 9.39
C PRO A 60 0.57 -9.83 9.23
N PHE A 61 0.95 -8.96 8.29
CA PHE A 61 0.29 -7.68 8.07
C PHE A 61 -0.78 -7.75 6.98
N THR A 62 -2.00 -7.35 7.29
CA THR A 62 -3.09 -7.23 6.31
C THR A 62 -3.22 -5.79 5.87
N VAL A 63 -2.97 -5.53 4.59
CA VAL A 63 -3.09 -4.18 4.00
C VAL A 63 -4.54 -3.75 3.85
N ALA A 64 -4.78 -2.44 3.82
CA ALA A 64 -6.12 -1.89 3.65
C ALA A 64 -6.58 -1.94 2.17
N ARG A 65 -5.67 -1.79 1.22
CA ARG A 65 -5.94 -1.84 -0.23
C ARG A 65 -4.70 -2.21 -1.03
N ILE A 66 -4.88 -2.45 -2.32
CA ILE A 66 -3.81 -2.83 -3.26
C ILE A 66 -3.86 -1.91 -4.48
N VAL A 67 -2.69 -1.46 -4.92
CA VAL A 67 -2.54 -0.66 -6.14
C VAL A 67 -1.68 -1.42 -7.15
N LEU A 68 -2.21 -1.61 -8.33
CA LEU A 68 -1.57 -2.36 -9.41
C LEU A 68 -1.18 -1.42 -10.55
N GLN A 69 0.01 -1.58 -11.08
CA GLN A 69 0.33 -1.10 -12.41
C GLN A 69 -0.14 -2.12 -13.46
N ASP A 70 -0.35 -1.71 -14.69
CA ASP A 70 -1.02 -2.52 -15.71
C ASP A 70 -0.21 -3.72 -16.24
N LEU A 71 1.13 -3.67 -16.23
CA LEU A 71 1.95 -4.79 -16.71
C LEU A 71 1.85 -6.03 -15.81
N THR A 72 1.68 -5.83 -14.50
CA THR A 72 1.48 -6.91 -13.51
C THR A 72 0.00 -7.11 -13.17
N GLY A 73 -0.80 -6.05 -13.18
CA GLY A 73 -2.19 -6.10 -12.76
C GLY A 73 -3.11 -6.82 -13.74
N VAL A 74 -2.85 -6.72 -15.06
CA VAL A 74 -3.64 -7.49 -16.04
C VAL A 74 -3.47 -9.00 -15.86
N PRO A 75 -2.26 -9.56 -15.71
CA PRO A 75 -2.11 -10.97 -15.34
C PRO A 75 -2.84 -11.37 -14.06
N LEU A 76 -2.80 -10.55 -13.01
CA LEU A 76 -3.53 -10.83 -11.76
C LEU A 76 -5.06 -10.88 -11.98
N LEU A 77 -5.61 -10.02 -12.82
CA LEU A 77 -7.01 -10.08 -13.20
C LEU A 77 -7.33 -11.35 -13.99
N VAL A 78 -6.39 -11.85 -14.82
CA VAL A 78 -6.53 -13.15 -15.53
C VAL A 78 -6.61 -14.28 -14.53
N ASP A 79 -5.81 -14.27 -13.47
CA ASP A 79 -5.84 -15.31 -12.43
C ASP A 79 -7.19 -15.30 -11.68
N LEU A 80 -7.69 -14.12 -11.29
CA LEU A 80 -9.03 -14.00 -10.70
C LEU A 80 -10.13 -14.51 -11.65
N ALA A 81 -10.04 -14.23 -12.95
CA ALA A 81 -10.96 -14.74 -13.96
C ALA A 81 -10.88 -16.26 -14.09
N ALA A 82 -9.67 -16.84 -14.07
CA ALA A 82 -9.44 -18.28 -14.08
C ALA A 82 -10.04 -18.97 -12.84
N MET A 83 -9.89 -18.36 -11.65
CA MET A 83 -10.53 -18.86 -10.41
C MET A 83 -12.06 -18.89 -10.56
N ARG A 84 -12.67 -17.83 -11.10
CA ARG A 84 -14.11 -17.80 -11.37
C ARG A 84 -14.54 -18.91 -12.34
N SER A 85 -13.77 -19.11 -13.39
CA SER A 85 -14.02 -20.20 -14.37
C SER A 85 -13.93 -21.57 -13.71
N ALA A 86 -12.96 -21.81 -12.84
CA ALA A 86 -12.82 -23.06 -12.10
C ALA A 86 -14.01 -23.30 -11.15
N VAL A 87 -14.45 -22.28 -10.42
CA VAL A 87 -15.63 -22.37 -9.53
C VAL A 87 -16.90 -22.66 -10.32
N ALA A 88 -17.11 -21.98 -11.46
CA ALA A 88 -18.23 -22.23 -12.36
C ALA A 88 -18.19 -23.66 -12.92
N GLY A 89 -17.01 -24.18 -13.28
CA GLY A 89 -16.81 -25.55 -13.73
C GLY A 89 -17.18 -26.60 -12.66
N LEU A 90 -17.13 -26.24 -11.38
CA LEU A 90 -17.60 -27.06 -10.26
C LEU A 90 -19.10 -26.89 -9.99
N GLY A 91 -19.83 -26.15 -10.83
CA GLY A 91 -21.27 -25.90 -10.69
C GLY A 91 -21.62 -24.97 -9.51
N LYS A 92 -20.68 -24.16 -9.05
CA LYS A 92 -20.86 -23.19 -7.97
C LYS A 92 -20.94 -21.75 -8.51
N ASP A 93 -21.43 -20.85 -7.69
CA ASP A 93 -21.50 -19.44 -8.03
C ASP A 93 -20.07 -18.84 -8.11
N ALA A 94 -19.71 -18.34 -9.29
CA ALA A 94 -18.41 -17.72 -9.54
C ALA A 94 -18.21 -16.40 -8.77
N SER A 95 -19.29 -15.74 -8.35
CA SER A 95 -19.22 -14.46 -7.61
C SER A 95 -18.58 -14.59 -6.23
N VAL A 96 -18.40 -15.81 -5.70
CA VAL A 96 -17.66 -16.04 -4.45
C VAL A 96 -16.18 -15.69 -4.57
N ILE A 97 -15.65 -15.64 -5.79
CA ILE A 97 -14.30 -15.14 -6.05
C ILE A 97 -14.39 -13.63 -6.20
N GLU A 98 -13.96 -12.94 -5.16
CA GLU A 98 -13.93 -11.48 -5.05
C GLU A 98 -12.67 -11.07 -4.28
N PRO A 99 -11.95 -10.00 -4.66
CA PRO A 99 -10.90 -9.45 -3.82
C PRO A 99 -11.48 -9.03 -2.46
N LEU A 100 -10.79 -9.36 -1.38
CA LEU A 100 -11.24 -9.08 -0.01
C LEU A 100 -10.86 -7.68 0.48
N VAL A 101 -10.04 -6.99 -0.30
CA VAL A 101 -9.64 -5.59 -0.10
C VAL A 101 -9.82 -4.82 -1.41
N PRO A 102 -10.04 -3.51 -1.38
CA PRO A 102 -10.10 -2.68 -2.59
C PRO A 102 -8.82 -2.82 -3.43
N VAL A 103 -8.99 -2.89 -4.74
CA VAL A 103 -7.90 -3.00 -5.72
C VAL A 103 -8.09 -1.95 -6.79
N ASP A 104 -7.08 -1.12 -6.99
CA ASP A 104 -7.03 -0.12 -8.04
C ASP A 104 -5.94 -0.50 -9.05
N LEU A 105 -6.32 -0.72 -10.31
CA LEU A 105 -5.39 -0.93 -11.40
C LEU A 105 -5.27 0.35 -12.23
N VAL A 106 -4.05 0.85 -12.38
CA VAL A 106 -3.78 2.06 -13.16
C VAL A 106 -3.08 1.69 -14.46
N VAL A 107 -3.64 2.15 -15.58
CA VAL A 107 -3.07 1.92 -16.92
C VAL A 107 -2.13 3.08 -17.24
N ASP A 108 -0.82 2.83 -17.12
CA ASP A 108 0.20 3.85 -17.39
C ASP A 108 1.53 3.29 -17.93
N HIS A 109 2.05 2.22 -17.37
CA HIS A 109 3.38 1.69 -17.70
C HIS A 109 3.48 1.13 -19.12
N SER A 110 2.39 0.65 -19.68
CA SER A 110 2.34 0.09 -21.03
C SER A 110 2.00 1.12 -22.11
N VAL A 111 1.62 2.33 -21.72
CA VAL A 111 1.20 3.40 -22.65
C VAL A 111 2.39 3.94 -23.42
N GLN A 112 2.26 4.03 -24.74
CA GLN A 112 3.30 4.52 -25.65
C GLN A 112 2.93 5.86 -26.26
N VAL A 113 3.94 6.68 -26.54
CA VAL A 113 3.79 7.95 -27.25
C VAL A 113 4.24 7.78 -28.68
N ASP A 114 3.30 7.73 -29.60
CA ASP A 114 3.56 7.65 -31.06
C ASP A 114 3.62 9.05 -31.70
N TRP A 115 2.87 10.01 -31.14
CA TRP A 115 2.78 11.41 -31.63
C TRP A 115 3.24 12.37 -30.54
N ALA A 116 4.10 13.33 -30.92
CA ALA A 116 4.58 14.38 -30.02
C ALA A 116 4.73 15.71 -30.78
N GLY A 117 4.73 16.83 -30.06
CA GLY A 117 4.97 18.16 -30.61
C GLY A 117 3.85 18.72 -31.49
N CYS A 118 2.66 18.15 -31.51
CA CYS A 118 1.48 18.67 -32.19
C CYS A 118 0.31 18.84 -31.19
N THR A 119 -0.62 19.74 -31.50
CA THR A 119 -1.72 20.10 -30.58
C THR A 119 -2.72 18.97 -30.35
N ASP A 120 -2.85 18.06 -31.29
CA ASP A 120 -3.73 16.88 -31.26
C ASP A 120 -3.01 15.58 -30.88
N ALA A 121 -1.78 15.67 -30.37
CA ALA A 121 -0.96 14.51 -30.00
C ALA A 121 -1.64 13.61 -28.96
N LEU A 122 -2.28 14.19 -27.95
CA LEU A 122 -2.97 13.42 -26.91
C LEU A 122 -4.10 12.56 -27.50
N GLU A 123 -4.98 13.18 -28.31
CA GLU A 123 -6.11 12.49 -28.94
C GLU A 123 -5.62 11.34 -29.85
N LYS A 124 -4.63 11.62 -30.71
CA LYS A 124 -4.03 10.59 -31.57
C LYS A 124 -3.41 9.43 -30.81
N ASN A 125 -2.68 9.71 -29.75
CA ASN A 125 -2.08 8.65 -28.93
C ASN A 125 -3.14 7.81 -28.24
N LEU A 126 -4.21 8.41 -27.73
CA LEU A 126 -5.33 7.68 -27.14
C LEU A 126 -6.04 6.78 -28.16
N ASP A 127 -6.32 7.28 -29.35
CA ASP A 127 -6.95 6.48 -30.41
C ASP A 127 -6.10 5.26 -30.77
N ILE A 128 -4.79 5.46 -30.93
CA ILE A 128 -3.85 4.36 -31.23
C ILE A 128 -3.79 3.36 -30.05
N GLU A 129 -3.72 3.86 -28.82
CA GLU A 129 -3.67 3.03 -27.62
C GLU A 129 -4.89 2.12 -27.51
N PHE A 130 -6.10 2.68 -27.66
CA PHE A 130 -7.33 1.89 -27.61
C PHE A 130 -7.49 0.93 -28.80
N GLN A 131 -7.07 1.32 -30.00
CA GLN A 131 -7.08 0.42 -31.16
C GLN A 131 -6.09 -0.73 -31.02
N ARG A 132 -4.86 -0.42 -30.58
CA ARG A 132 -3.77 -1.40 -30.42
C ARG A 132 -4.07 -2.42 -29.33
N ASN A 133 -4.73 -2.02 -28.27
CA ASN A 133 -4.97 -2.82 -27.06
C ASN A 133 -6.46 -3.06 -26.79
N ALA A 134 -7.30 -3.12 -27.84
CA ALA A 134 -8.75 -3.23 -27.69
C ALA A 134 -9.19 -4.39 -26.81
N GLU A 135 -8.66 -5.61 -27.04
CA GLU A 135 -8.98 -6.81 -26.24
C GLU A 135 -8.62 -6.65 -24.76
N ARG A 136 -7.49 -5.99 -24.48
CA ARG A 136 -7.07 -5.70 -23.10
C ARG A 136 -8.06 -4.77 -22.40
N TYR A 137 -8.51 -3.71 -23.08
CA TYR A 137 -9.46 -2.75 -22.51
C TYR A 137 -10.85 -3.36 -22.34
N GLU A 138 -11.29 -4.22 -23.26
CA GLU A 138 -12.52 -5.01 -23.10
C GLU A 138 -12.44 -5.91 -21.86
N PHE A 139 -11.31 -6.58 -21.66
CA PHE A 139 -11.07 -7.42 -20.49
C PHE A 139 -11.01 -6.62 -19.17
N LEU A 140 -10.32 -5.49 -19.15
CA LEU A 140 -10.29 -4.60 -17.98
C LEU A 140 -11.68 -4.06 -17.65
N LYS A 141 -12.46 -3.68 -18.67
CA LYS A 141 -13.84 -3.23 -18.49
C LYS A 141 -14.74 -4.33 -17.93
N TRP A 142 -14.55 -5.55 -18.40
CA TRP A 142 -15.23 -6.72 -17.82
C TRP A 142 -14.84 -6.91 -16.35
N GLY A 143 -13.57 -6.85 -16.01
CA GLY A 143 -13.08 -6.98 -14.64
C GLY A 143 -13.70 -5.96 -13.68
N GLN A 144 -13.74 -4.70 -14.09
CA GLN A 144 -14.37 -3.62 -13.33
C GLN A 144 -15.89 -3.83 -13.12
N GLN A 145 -16.56 -4.55 -14.02
CA GLN A 145 -17.98 -4.87 -13.89
C GLN A 145 -18.22 -6.17 -13.12
N ALA A 146 -17.29 -7.11 -13.23
CA ALA A 146 -17.42 -8.44 -12.63
C ALA A 146 -17.08 -8.44 -11.13
N PHE A 147 -16.14 -7.61 -10.69
CA PHE A 147 -15.70 -7.50 -9.31
C PHE A 147 -16.14 -6.17 -8.70
N GLN A 148 -16.66 -6.20 -7.48
CA GLN A 148 -17.17 -5.00 -6.79
C GLN A 148 -16.05 -4.14 -6.20
N THR A 149 -14.94 -4.78 -5.81
CA THR A 149 -13.80 -4.15 -5.14
C THR A 149 -12.65 -3.84 -6.08
N PHE A 150 -12.84 -4.04 -7.40
CA PHE A 150 -11.81 -3.82 -8.42
C PHE A 150 -12.16 -2.62 -9.29
N SER A 151 -11.27 -1.63 -9.33
CA SER A 151 -11.42 -0.45 -10.18
C SER A 151 -10.24 -0.30 -11.15
N VAL A 152 -10.48 0.39 -12.25
CA VAL A 152 -9.48 0.64 -13.30
C VAL A 152 -9.42 2.13 -13.59
N VAL A 153 -8.23 2.71 -13.45
CA VAL A 153 -7.92 4.07 -13.91
C VAL A 153 -7.45 3.98 -15.36
N PRO A 154 -8.14 4.66 -16.31
CA PRO A 154 -7.81 4.57 -17.72
C PRO A 154 -6.48 5.27 -18.06
N PRO A 155 -5.92 5.06 -19.27
CA PRO A 155 -4.70 5.72 -19.71
C PRO A 155 -4.85 7.24 -19.76
N SER A 156 -3.72 7.96 -19.68
CA SER A 156 -3.63 9.42 -19.73
C SER A 156 -4.19 10.19 -18.53
N VAL A 157 -4.44 9.52 -17.42
CA VAL A 157 -4.84 10.16 -16.14
C VAL A 157 -3.64 10.48 -15.25
N GLY A 158 -2.49 9.91 -15.54
CA GLY A 158 -1.25 10.12 -14.81
C GLY A 158 -0.61 8.80 -14.37
N ILE A 159 0.67 8.86 -14.01
CA ILE A 159 1.44 7.71 -13.60
C ILE A 159 0.97 7.19 -12.22
N VAL A 160 0.93 5.85 -12.06
CA VAL A 160 0.34 5.20 -10.88
C VAL A 160 1.05 5.61 -9.58
N HIS A 161 2.38 5.62 -9.58
CA HIS A 161 3.17 5.85 -8.36
C HIS A 161 3.51 7.32 -8.09
N GLN A 162 2.80 8.24 -8.71
CA GLN A 162 2.89 9.69 -8.46
C GLN A 162 1.49 10.27 -8.31
N VAL A 163 0.87 10.70 -9.40
CA VAL A 163 -0.45 11.36 -9.39
C VAL A 163 -1.53 10.46 -8.80
N ASN A 164 -1.59 9.19 -9.22
CA ASN A 164 -2.65 8.29 -8.79
C ASN A 164 -2.48 7.80 -7.33
N LEU A 165 -1.26 7.70 -6.80
CA LEU A 165 -1.07 7.40 -5.37
C LEU A 165 -1.72 8.47 -4.50
N GLU A 166 -1.49 9.74 -4.80
CA GLU A 166 -2.08 10.86 -4.06
C GLU A 166 -3.60 10.93 -4.27
N TYR A 167 -4.06 10.78 -5.51
CA TYR A 167 -5.48 10.88 -5.87
C TYR A 167 -6.32 9.77 -5.24
N LEU A 168 -5.82 8.54 -5.20
CA LEU A 168 -6.52 7.38 -4.65
C LEU A 168 -6.36 7.25 -3.13
N ALA A 169 -5.44 7.99 -2.52
CA ALA A 169 -5.20 7.93 -1.07
C ALA A 169 -6.39 8.49 -0.29
N GLN A 170 -6.80 7.74 0.73
CA GLN A 170 -7.89 8.14 1.63
C GLN A 170 -7.38 8.63 2.99
N GLY A 171 -6.16 8.23 3.38
CA GLY A 171 -5.57 8.51 4.68
C GLY A 171 -6.22 7.72 5.81
N VAL A 172 -7.53 7.72 5.89
CA VAL A 172 -8.34 6.93 6.82
C VAL A 172 -9.42 6.21 6.03
N MET A 173 -9.48 4.90 6.19
CA MET A 173 -10.49 4.04 5.58
C MET A 173 -11.57 3.66 6.59
N GLU A 174 -12.73 3.25 6.08
CA GLU A 174 -13.85 2.78 6.89
C GLU A 174 -14.34 1.44 6.34
N LYS A 175 -14.57 0.48 7.24
CA LYS A 175 -15.24 -0.77 6.91
C LYS A 175 -16.07 -1.24 8.12
N ASP A 176 -17.33 -1.51 7.89
CA ASP A 176 -18.28 -2.02 8.90
C ASP A 176 -18.36 -1.12 10.16
N GLY A 177 -18.25 0.21 9.99
CA GLY A 177 -18.26 1.19 11.08
C GLY A 177 -16.94 1.32 11.84
N VAL A 178 -15.88 0.65 11.40
CA VAL A 178 -14.54 0.74 11.98
C VAL A 178 -13.66 1.60 11.10
N TYR A 179 -13.04 2.63 11.68
CA TYR A 179 -12.08 3.50 11.01
C TYR A 179 -10.65 3.03 11.29
N PHE A 180 -9.82 3.00 10.26
CA PHE A 180 -8.45 2.53 10.33
C PHE A 180 -7.54 3.25 9.32
N PRO A 181 -6.22 3.26 9.53
CA PRO A 181 -5.28 3.90 8.63
C PRO A 181 -5.33 3.29 7.21
N ASP A 182 -5.24 4.15 6.20
CA ASP A 182 -4.94 3.72 4.83
C ASP A 182 -3.54 3.13 4.78
N THR A 183 -3.43 1.91 4.28
CA THR A 183 -2.17 1.20 4.07
C THR A 183 -2.27 0.38 2.80
N LEU A 184 -1.19 0.30 2.06
CA LEU A 184 -1.25 -0.42 0.79
C LEU A 184 0.04 -1.17 0.45
N VAL A 185 -0.10 -2.16 -0.42
CA VAL A 185 0.99 -2.68 -1.23
C VAL A 185 0.70 -2.39 -2.70
N GLY A 186 1.76 -2.22 -3.47
CA GLY A 186 1.66 -2.00 -4.90
C GLY A 186 2.65 -2.87 -5.66
N THR A 187 2.35 -3.16 -6.91
CA THR A 187 3.18 -4.04 -7.74
C THR A 187 4.34 -3.31 -8.41
N ASP A 188 4.89 -2.31 -7.75
CA ASP A 188 6.05 -1.55 -8.23
C ASP A 188 6.93 -1.08 -7.06
N SER A 189 8.24 -0.94 -7.29
CA SER A 189 9.20 -0.44 -6.31
C SER A 189 8.96 1.02 -5.90
N HIS A 190 8.30 1.82 -6.74
CA HIS A 190 7.94 3.21 -6.46
C HIS A 190 6.70 3.37 -5.57
N THR A 191 6.04 2.29 -5.19
CA THR A 191 4.88 2.33 -4.27
C THR A 191 5.21 3.04 -2.96
N THR A 192 6.45 2.97 -2.49
CA THR A 192 6.92 3.69 -1.29
C THR A 192 6.80 5.21 -1.37
N MET A 193 6.57 5.81 -2.55
CA MET A 193 6.32 7.25 -2.68
C MET A 193 5.08 7.70 -1.91
N ILE A 194 4.09 6.81 -1.69
CA ILE A 194 2.91 7.11 -0.86
C ILE A 194 3.27 7.49 0.58
N ASN A 195 4.45 7.07 1.07
CA ASN A 195 4.90 7.41 2.42
C ASN A 195 5.09 8.92 2.60
N GLY A 196 5.32 9.68 1.51
CA GLY A 196 5.46 11.13 1.53
C GLY A 196 4.20 11.88 2.01
N ILE A 197 3.03 11.25 1.92
CA ILE A 197 1.76 11.78 2.45
C ILE A 197 1.30 11.07 3.73
N GLY A 198 2.20 10.32 4.38
CA GLY A 198 1.93 9.67 5.67
C GLY A 198 1.17 8.34 5.60
N VAL A 199 1.01 7.77 4.41
CA VAL A 199 0.40 6.45 4.22
C VAL A 199 1.50 5.38 4.18
N VAL A 200 1.35 4.31 4.96
CA VAL A 200 2.30 3.19 4.94
C VAL A 200 2.05 2.33 3.70
N GLY A 201 3.06 2.22 2.86
CA GLY A 201 2.99 1.41 1.65
C GLY A 201 4.36 0.98 1.16
N TRP A 202 4.42 -0.18 0.48
CA TRP A 202 5.64 -0.69 -0.14
C TRP A 202 5.36 -1.54 -1.38
N GLY A 203 6.40 -1.77 -2.18
CA GLY A 203 6.34 -2.59 -3.37
C GLY A 203 6.43 -4.07 -3.06
N VAL A 204 5.62 -4.86 -3.75
CA VAL A 204 5.61 -6.33 -3.70
C VAL A 204 5.61 -6.90 -5.11
N GLY A 205 5.86 -8.20 -5.23
CA GLY A 205 5.66 -8.93 -6.49
C GLY A 205 4.18 -9.19 -6.78
N GLY A 206 3.87 -9.61 -8.00
CA GLY A 206 2.50 -9.92 -8.41
C GLY A 206 1.84 -10.98 -7.53
N ILE A 207 2.55 -12.06 -7.22
CA ILE A 207 2.04 -13.17 -6.39
C ILE A 207 1.68 -12.72 -4.98
N GLU A 208 2.51 -11.85 -4.37
CA GLU A 208 2.21 -11.31 -3.03
C GLU A 208 1.01 -10.36 -3.07
N ALA A 209 0.86 -9.56 -4.13
CA ALA A 209 -0.33 -8.73 -4.32
C ALA A 209 -1.59 -9.57 -4.47
N GLU A 210 -1.54 -10.64 -5.26
CA GLU A 210 -2.65 -11.59 -5.42
C GLU A 210 -3.01 -12.27 -4.10
N ALA A 211 -2.02 -12.73 -3.34
CA ALA A 211 -2.24 -13.29 -2.00
C ALA A 211 -2.95 -12.27 -1.09
N GLY A 212 -2.54 -11.00 -1.12
CA GLY A 212 -3.20 -9.90 -0.42
C GLY A 212 -4.66 -9.69 -0.86
N MET A 213 -4.94 -9.75 -2.18
CA MET A 213 -6.32 -9.71 -2.70
C MET A 213 -7.19 -10.82 -2.14
N LEU A 214 -6.63 -12.01 -1.97
CA LEU A 214 -7.32 -13.18 -1.42
C LEU A 214 -7.33 -13.20 0.13
N GLY A 215 -6.95 -12.08 0.76
CA GLY A 215 -6.97 -11.90 2.20
C GLY A 215 -5.89 -12.66 2.95
N GLN A 216 -4.77 -12.98 2.29
CA GLN A 216 -3.58 -13.46 2.97
C GLN A 216 -2.79 -12.25 3.50
N PRO A 217 -2.23 -12.32 4.71
CA PRO A 217 -1.36 -11.26 5.20
C PRO A 217 -0.04 -11.26 4.41
N VAL A 218 0.51 -10.07 4.21
CA VAL A 218 1.89 -9.90 3.75
C VAL A 218 2.81 -10.04 4.94
N THR A 219 3.74 -10.97 4.88
CA THR A 219 4.63 -11.26 6.02
C THR A 219 5.96 -10.55 5.86
N PHE A 220 6.40 -9.85 6.89
CA PHE A 220 7.72 -9.22 6.95
C PHE A 220 8.32 -9.30 8.37
N LEU A 221 9.65 -9.18 8.46
CA LEU A 221 10.32 -9.16 9.75
C LEU A 221 9.97 -7.89 10.52
N VAL A 222 9.84 -8.00 11.85
CA VAL A 222 9.62 -6.84 12.70
C VAL A 222 10.67 -5.76 12.40
N PRO A 223 10.23 -4.52 12.05
CA PRO A 223 11.16 -3.49 11.60
C PRO A 223 11.85 -2.77 12.77
N GLU A 224 13.08 -2.34 12.53
CA GLU A 224 13.66 -1.25 13.28
C GLU A 224 13.01 0.07 12.86
N VAL A 225 12.96 1.04 13.75
CA VAL A 225 12.49 2.40 13.44
C VAL A 225 13.64 3.38 13.66
N VAL A 226 13.94 4.16 12.63
CA VAL A 226 14.97 5.20 12.65
C VAL A 226 14.27 6.57 12.66
N GLY A 227 14.51 7.37 13.69
CA GLY A 227 14.01 8.71 13.78
C GLY A 227 14.96 9.73 13.13
N VAL A 228 14.42 10.60 12.27
CA VAL A 228 15.15 11.74 11.70
C VAL A 228 14.65 13.01 12.35
N HIS A 229 15.46 13.60 13.22
CA HIS A 229 15.14 14.86 13.88
C HIS A 229 15.47 16.04 12.96
N MET A 230 14.43 16.67 12.45
CA MET A 230 14.53 17.85 11.60
C MET A 230 14.50 19.12 12.46
N THR A 231 15.45 20.02 12.26
CA THR A 231 15.55 21.29 13.02
C THR A 231 15.84 22.45 12.09
N GLY A 232 15.27 23.62 12.41
CA GLY A 232 15.46 24.84 11.65
C GLY A 232 14.70 24.84 10.33
N GLU A 233 15.14 25.67 9.39
CA GLU A 233 14.52 25.90 8.09
C GLU A 233 15.53 25.85 6.95
N LEU A 234 15.05 25.74 5.70
CA LEU A 234 15.91 25.76 4.52
C LEU A 234 16.56 27.15 4.36
N ARG A 235 17.85 27.15 4.03
CA ARG A 235 18.56 28.39 3.74
C ARG A 235 18.09 28.99 2.42
N GLU A 236 18.19 30.29 2.26
CA GLU A 236 17.91 30.96 1.00
C GLU A 236 18.68 30.33 -0.16
N GLY A 237 17.98 30.01 -1.25
CA GLY A 237 18.53 29.37 -2.45
C GLY A 237 18.60 27.84 -2.38
N VAL A 238 18.28 27.21 -1.25
CA VAL A 238 18.16 25.74 -1.13
C VAL A 238 16.72 25.31 -1.42
N THR A 239 16.57 24.29 -2.26
CA THR A 239 15.25 23.76 -2.65
C THR A 239 14.87 22.50 -1.86
N ALA A 240 13.59 22.16 -1.89
CA ALA A 240 13.12 20.89 -1.34
C ALA A 240 13.80 19.68 -2.00
N THR A 241 14.17 19.79 -3.28
CA THR A 241 14.93 18.75 -3.99
C THR A 241 16.32 18.55 -3.39
N ASP A 242 17.01 19.64 -3.05
CA ASP A 242 18.33 19.55 -2.40
C ASP A 242 18.23 18.86 -1.04
N LEU A 243 17.19 19.19 -0.27
CA LEU A 243 16.89 18.53 1.00
C LEU A 243 16.64 17.03 0.80
N ALA A 244 15.78 16.68 -0.13
CA ALA A 244 15.44 15.28 -0.42
C ALA A 244 16.68 14.46 -0.82
N LEU A 245 17.54 15.01 -1.70
CA LEU A 245 18.77 14.37 -2.12
C LEU A 245 19.77 14.21 -0.96
N HIS A 246 19.91 15.24 -0.11
CA HIS A 246 20.79 15.19 1.06
C HIS A 246 20.33 14.17 2.09
N VAL A 247 19.04 14.18 2.43
CA VAL A 247 18.42 13.21 3.35
C VAL A 247 18.57 11.79 2.81
N THR A 248 18.32 11.57 1.52
CA THR A 248 18.50 10.28 0.89
C THR A 248 19.94 9.77 0.99
N GLN A 249 20.92 10.63 0.73
CA GLN A 249 22.34 10.30 0.87
C GLN A 249 22.70 9.92 2.31
N MET A 250 22.25 10.74 3.28
CA MET A 250 22.47 10.51 4.70
C MET A 250 21.88 9.17 5.16
N LEU A 251 20.63 8.90 4.81
CA LEU A 251 19.92 7.66 5.18
C LEU A 251 20.57 6.43 4.54
N ARG A 252 20.98 6.53 3.27
CA ARG A 252 21.75 5.46 2.61
C ARG A 252 23.05 5.15 3.34
N SER A 253 23.79 6.17 3.75
CA SER A 253 25.03 6.00 4.50
C SER A 253 24.80 5.39 5.88
N HIS A 254 23.62 5.62 6.47
CA HIS A 254 23.24 5.06 7.75
C HIS A 254 22.69 3.60 7.66
N GLY A 255 22.36 3.14 6.45
CA GLY A 255 21.91 1.77 6.22
C GLY A 255 20.48 1.51 6.73
N VAL A 256 19.51 2.26 6.21
CA VAL A 256 18.08 2.17 6.62
C VAL A 256 17.24 1.21 5.78
N VAL A 257 17.83 0.47 4.85
CA VAL A 257 17.08 -0.49 4.03
C VAL A 257 16.43 -1.55 4.91
N GLY A 258 15.12 -1.75 4.73
CA GLY A 258 14.32 -2.66 5.55
C GLY A 258 13.89 -2.10 6.91
N LYS A 259 14.12 -0.81 7.17
CA LYS A 259 13.70 -0.12 8.40
C LYS A 259 12.61 0.89 8.10
N PHE A 260 11.79 1.22 9.08
CA PHE A 260 10.93 2.39 9.02
C PHE A 260 11.73 3.64 9.36
N VAL A 261 11.42 4.75 8.68
CA VAL A 261 12.01 6.07 8.94
C VAL A 261 10.89 7.03 9.30
N GLU A 262 11.01 7.65 10.49
CA GLU A 262 10.04 8.65 10.96
C GLU A 262 10.72 10.03 11.07
N PHE A 263 10.14 11.03 10.41
CA PHE A 263 10.61 12.41 10.48
C PHE A 263 9.87 13.15 11.59
N PHE A 264 10.59 13.89 12.41
CA PHE A 264 10.02 14.63 13.52
C PHE A 264 10.85 15.90 13.85
N GLY A 265 10.32 16.73 14.72
CA GLY A 265 10.94 18.00 15.12
C GLY A 265 10.30 19.20 14.44
N ASP A 266 10.71 20.39 14.85
CA ASP A 266 10.18 21.67 14.36
C ASP A 266 10.49 21.93 12.89
N GLY A 267 11.65 21.49 12.40
CA GLY A 267 12.02 21.56 10.99
C GLY A 267 11.21 20.65 10.06
N ALA A 268 10.43 19.68 10.59
CA ALA A 268 9.52 18.87 9.78
C ALA A 268 8.21 19.59 9.46
N ALA A 269 7.91 20.68 10.15
CA ALA A 269 6.72 21.52 9.96
C ALA A 269 7.03 22.87 9.27
N ALA A 270 8.31 23.15 8.99
CA ALA A 270 8.78 24.42 8.42
C ALA A 270 8.59 24.56 6.89
#